data_2794179db44375fabbcbec42f5c06205
#
_entry.id   2794179db44375fabbcbec42f5c06205
#
_cell.length_a   1.000
_cell.length_b   1.000
_cell.length_c   1.000
_cell.angle_alpha   90.00
_cell.angle_beta   90.00
_cell.angle_gamma   90.00
#
_symmetry.space_group_name_H-M   'P 1'
#
loop_
_entity.id
_entity.type
_entity.pdbx_description
1 polymer ?
#
loop_
_entity_poly.entity_id
_entity_poly.type
_entity_poly.pdbx_seq_one_letter_code
_entity_poly.pdbx_strand_id
1 'polypeptide(L)'
;MEQKKATVRLMGTIIDMLVTHTHPDAILEEAIRRLRIYEQRFSANDPKSELMQINHLAGKAPLAVHPDLFHLIKVGKYHSLAPNSRLNIAIGPLVQTWRIGFGDAKVPDAEEIQRLLEITDPNKILLSEKDQTVFLQQEGMSIDLGALAKGYIADLLTDYFKKAGVASALINLGGNVVVFGPSQNNEDPYWRIGIQNPMLPRAHYSAVLKIQNQSAVTSGVYERQLEAQGKHYHHILDPQTGYPAETDVISLTVVADDSVDGEIWTTRLFGQ
;
A
#
# COMPACT_ATOMS: atom_id res chain seq x y z
N MET A 1 -12.05 -28.81 -10.19
CA MET A 1 -11.84 -27.34 -10.00
C MET A 1 -11.06 -26.84 -11.19
N GLU A 2 -11.35 -25.63 -11.64
CA GLU A 2 -10.68 -24.99 -12.76
C GLU A 2 -9.80 -23.86 -12.24
N GLN A 3 -8.63 -23.66 -12.83
CA GLN A 3 -7.75 -22.53 -12.54
C GLN A 3 -7.96 -21.45 -13.60
N LYS A 4 -8.19 -20.20 -13.15
CA LYS A 4 -8.39 -19.06 -14.06
C LYS A 4 -7.67 -17.82 -13.57
N LYS A 5 -7.17 -17.02 -14.53
CA LYS A 5 -6.48 -15.76 -14.29
C LYS A 5 -7.33 -14.59 -14.75
N ALA A 6 -7.31 -13.50 -13.98
CA ALA A 6 -7.76 -12.17 -14.40
C ALA A 6 -6.65 -11.13 -14.20
N THR A 7 -6.59 -10.17 -15.12
CA THR A 7 -5.68 -9.04 -15.05
C THR A 7 -6.48 -7.76 -15.23
N VAL A 8 -6.32 -6.80 -14.30
CA VAL A 8 -6.98 -5.49 -14.37
C VAL A 8 -6.00 -4.37 -14.05
N ARG A 9 -6.29 -3.16 -14.51
CA ARG A 9 -5.52 -1.95 -14.16
C ARG A 9 -6.37 -1.10 -13.24
N LEU A 10 -6.00 -1.05 -11.95
CA LEU A 10 -6.64 -0.24 -10.90
C LEU A 10 -5.57 0.25 -9.92
N MET A 11 -5.89 1.26 -9.11
CA MET A 11 -4.98 1.81 -8.09
C MET A 11 -3.60 2.20 -8.63
N GLY A 12 -3.56 2.68 -9.88
CA GLY A 12 -2.32 3.07 -10.56
C GLY A 12 -1.36 1.93 -10.91
N THR A 13 -1.80 0.67 -10.81
CA THR A 13 -0.96 -0.51 -11.09
C THR A 13 -1.69 -1.59 -11.88
N ILE A 14 -0.96 -2.64 -12.26
CA ILE A 14 -1.52 -3.86 -12.82
C ILE A 14 -1.76 -4.84 -11.66
N ILE A 15 -2.95 -5.42 -11.63
CA ILE A 15 -3.37 -6.41 -10.65
C ILE A 15 -3.62 -7.72 -11.38
N ASP A 16 -2.89 -8.74 -10.98
CA ASP A 16 -3.07 -10.11 -11.45
C ASP A 16 -3.69 -10.95 -10.32
N MET A 17 -4.72 -11.71 -10.66
CA MET A 17 -5.36 -12.66 -9.76
C MET A 17 -5.46 -14.03 -10.46
N LEU A 18 -5.01 -15.08 -9.80
CA LEU A 18 -5.14 -16.47 -10.23
C LEU A 18 -5.90 -17.21 -9.15
N VAL A 19 -7.01 -17.86 -9.50
CA VAL A 19 -7.85 -18.60 -8.54
C VAL A 19 -8.15 -20.01 -9.05
N THR A 20 -8.25 -20.97 -8.13
CA THR A 20 -8.71 -22.34 -8.40
C THR A 20 -10.05 -22.56 -7.69
N HIS A 21 -11.12 -22.68 -8.47
CA HIS A 21 -12.48 -22.84 -7.97
C HIS A 21 -13.37 -23.61 -8.96
N THR A 22 -14.56 -24.04 -8.55
CA THR A 22 -15.55 -24.67 -9.46
C THR A 22 -16.20 -23.64 -10.41
N HIS A 23 -16.30 -22.37 -9.98
CA HIS A 23 -16.87 -21.25 -10.74
C HIS A 23 -15.91 -20.04 -10.70
N PRO A 24 -14.72 -20.13 -11.31
CA PRO A 24 -13.67 -19.13 -11.14
C PRO A 24 -14.04 -17.76 -11.75
N ASP A 25 -14.87 -17.72 -12.81
CA ASP A 25 -15.31 -16.48 -13.44
C ASP A 25 -16.09 -15.60 -12.47
N ALA A 26 -17.10 -16.15 -11.83
CA ALA A 26 -17.94 -15.42 -10.87
C ALA A 26 -17.11 -14.91 -9.67
N ILE A 27 -16.13 -15.69 -9.21
CA ILE A 27 -15.20 -15.29 -8.16
C ILE A 27 -14.35 -14.10 -8.60
N LEU A 28 -13.78 -14.14 -9.79
CA LEU A 28 -12.93 -13.07 -10.33
C LEU A 28 -13.73 -11.80 -10.64
N GLU A 29 -14.93 -11.92 -11.18
CA GLU A 29 -15.83 -10.77 -11.41
C GLU A 29 -16.16 -10.04 -10.11
N GLU A 30 -16.53 -10.77 -9.07
CA GLU A 30 -16.78 -10.18 -7.74
C GLU A 30 -15.52 -9.58 -7.14
N ALA A 31 -14.36 -10.21 -7.27
CA ALA A 31 -13.07 -9.65 -6.82
C ALA A 31 -12.77 -8.31 -7.52
N ILE A 32 -12.98 -8.22 -8.83
CA ILE A 32 -12.80 -6.97 -9.59
C ILE A 32 -13.79 -5.89 -9.12
N ARG A 33 -15.04 -6.25 -8.84
CA ARG A 33 -16.05 -5.33 -8.29
C ARG A 33 -15.59 -4.78 -6.94
N ARG A 34 -15.06 -5.64 -6.05
CA ARG A 34 -14.52 -5.26 -4.73
C ARG A 34 -13.30 -4.35 -4.87
N LEU A 35 -12.38 -4.64 -5.77
CA LEU A 35 -11.21 -3.79 -6.04
C LEU A 35 -11.61 -2.36 -6.40
N ARG A 36 -12.66 -2.15 -7.20
CA ARG A 36 -13.19 -0.82 -7.51
C ARG A 36 -13.75 -0.10 -6.29
N ILE A 37 -14.44 -0.82 -5.40
CA ILE A 37 -14.94 -0.27 -4.12
C ILE A 37 -13.77 0.14 -3.24
N TYR A 38 -12.73 -0.68 -3.16
CA TYR A 38 -11.55 -0.39 -2.36
C TYR A 38 -10.76 0.80 -2.91
N GLU A 39 -10.64 0.93 -4.23
CA GLU A 39 -10.04 2.12 -4.85
C GLU A 39 -10.80 3.40 -4.45
N GLN A 40 -12.14 3.41 -4.54
CA GLN A 40 -12.97 4.53 -4.10
C GLN A 40 -12.88 4.82 -2.60
N ARG A 41 -12.58 3.81 -1.79
CA ARG A 41 -12.47 3.95 -0.33
C ARG A 41 -11.10 4.49 0.10
N PHE A 42 -10.02 3.93 -0.44
CA PHE A 42 -8.65 4.13 0.07
C PHE A 42 -7.80 5.11 -0.74
N SER A 43 -8.28 5.60 -1.89
CA SER A 43 -7.46 6.45 -2.77
C SER A 43 -7.19 7.83 -2.16
N ALA A 44 -5.91 8.21 -2.11
CA ALA A 44 -5.49 9.59 -1.79
C ALA A 44 -5.42 10.48 -3.06
N ASN A 45 -5.78 9.95 -4.24
CA ASN A 45 -5.69 10.66 -5.53
C ASN A 45 -7.04 10.87 -6.22
N ASP A 46 -8.11 10.23 -5.74
CA ASP A 46 -9.49 10.49 -6.19
C ASP A 46 -10.17 11.44 -5.22
N PRO A 47 -10.49 12.68 -5.60
CA PRO A 47 -11.11 13.67 -4.71
C PRO A 47 -12.48 13.25 -4.18
N LYS A 48 -13.10 12.23 -4.80
CA LYS A 48 -14.39 11.66 -4.37
C LYS A 48 -14.25 10.45 -3.44
N SER A 49 -13.05 9.98 -3.22
CA SER A 49 -12.81 8.84 -2.34
C SER A 49 -13.21 9.14 -0.89
N GLU A 50 -13.54 8.10 -0.14
CA GLU A 50 -13.87 8.24 1.29
C GLU A 50 -12.68 8.79 2.09
N LEU A 51 -11.46 8.36 1.79
CA LEU A 51 -10.23 8.90 2.39
C LEU A 51 -10.09 10.41 2.14
N MET A 52 -10.34 10.86 0.90
CA MET A 52 -10.23 12.29 0.57
C MET A 52 -11.33 13.12 1.22
N GLN A 53 -12.50 12.57 1.52
CA GLN A 53 -13.52 13.27 2.32
C GLN A 53 -13.01 13.56 3.74
N ILE A 54 -12.26 12.63 4.37
CA ILE A 54 -11.59 12.90 5.65
C ILE A 54 -10.62 14.07 5.49
N ASN A 55 -9.77 14.03 4.46
CA ASN A 55 -8.75 15.04 4.21
C ASN A 55 -9.36 16.43 3.96
N HIS A 56 -10.47 16.52 3.24
CA HIS A 56 -11.18 17.79 3.00
C HIS A 56 -11.82 18.40 4.26
N LEU A 57 -12.11 17.56 5.27
CA LEU A 57 -12.67 17.97 6.55
C LEU A 57 -11.60 18.25 7.63
N ALA A 58 -10.31 18.19 7.28
CA ALA A 58 -9.22 18.49 8.20
C ALA A 58 -9.38 19.88 8.86
N GLY A 59 -9.27 19.93 10.17
CA GLY A 59 -9.48 21.14 10.98
C GLY A 59 -10.94 21.57 11.15
N LYS A 60 -11.92 20.88 10.52
CA LYS A 60 -13.32 21.31 10.48
C LYS A 60 -14.26 20.40 11.28
N ALA A 61 -14.28 19.10 10.95
CA ALA A 61 -15.21 18.16 11.58
C ALA A 61 -14.73 16.71 11.46
N PRO A 62 -15.13 15.83 12.43
CA PRO A 62 -14.97 14.39 12.28
C PRO A 62 -15.90 13.83 11.21
N LEU A 63 -15.46 12.74 10.56
CA LEU A 63 -16.24 12.00 9.57
C LEU A 63 -16.38 10.54 10.00
N ALA A 64 -17.62 10.03 10.01
CA ALA A 64 -17.87 8.59 10.15
C ALA A 64 -17.51 7.88 8.85
N VAL A 65 -16.75 6.79 8.94
CA VAL A 65 -16.21 6.10 7.78
C VAL A 65 -16.50 4.60 7.83
N HIS A 66 -16.34 3.95 6.69
CA HIS A 66 -16.50 2.50 6.61
C HIS A 66 -15.50 1.78 7.55
N PRO A 67 -15.92 0.67 8.19
CA PRO A 67 -15.08 -0.08 9.13
C PRO A 67 -13.69 -0.45 8.59
N ASP A 68 -13.58 -0.85 7.32
CA ASP A 68 -12.28 -1.19 6.72
C ASP A 68 -11.34 0.03 6.66
N LEU A 69 -11.86 1.23 6.32
CA LEU A 69 -11.05 2.45 6.27
C LEU A 69 -10.65 2.87 7.68
N PHE A 70 -11.59 2.82 8.62
CA PHE A 70 -11.31 3.10 10.03
C PHE A 70 -10.22 2.18 10.58
N HIS A 71 -10.33 0.88 10.31
CA HIS A 71 -9.36 -0.11 10.77
C HIS A 71 -7.97 0.16 10.20
N LEU A 72 -7.86 0.39 8.88
CA LEU A 72 -6.57 0.66 8.25
C LEU A 72 -5.92 1.97 8.77
N ILE A 73 -6.71 3.02 9.01
CA ILE A 73 -6.22 4.26 9.62
C ILE A 73 -5.76 4.00 11.06
N LYS A 74 -6.48 3.21 11.84
CA LYS A 74 -6.10 2.84 13.22
C LYS A 74 -4.77 2.10 13.23
N VAL A 75 -4.60 1.08 12.38
CA VAL A 75 -3.33 0.34 12.22
C VAL A 75 -2.21 1.27 11.78
N GLY A 76 -2.45 2.07 10.74
CA GLY A 76 -1.47 3.02 10.22
C GLY A 76 -1.04 4.05 11.27
N LYS A 77 -1.98 4.63 12.04
CA LYS A 77 -1.66 5.55 13.15
C LYS A 77 -0.81 4.87 14.22
N TYR A 78 -1.17 3.65 14.64
CA TYR A 78 -0.40 2.90 15.64
C TYR A 78 1.05 2.73 15.22
N HIS A 79 1.28 2.31 13.97
CA HIS A 79 2.63 2.12 13.46
C HIS A 79 3.36 3.43 13.14
N SER A 80 2.64 4.51 12.84
CA SER A 80 3.23 5.86 12.67
C SER A 80 3.79 6.41 13.98
N LEU A 81 3.17 6.07 15.11
CA LEU A 81 3.58 6.51 16.45
C LEU A 81 4.64 5.59 17.08
N ALA A 82 4.98 4.48 16.45
CA ALA A 82 5.98 3.56 16.99
C ALA A 82 7.38 4.22 16.98
N PRO A 83 8.23 3.94 18.00
CA PRO A 83 9.57 4.50 18.05
C PRO A 83 10.36 4.22 16.76
N ASN A 84 11.09 5.22 16.29
CA ASN A 84 11.93 5.16 15.08
C ASN A 84 11.19 4.71 13.81
N SER A 85 9.86 4.86 13.75
CA SER A 85 9.09 4.48 12.56
C SER A 85 9.35 5.44 11.41
N ARG A 86 9.65 4.89 10.23
CA ARG A 86 9.64 5.64 8.96
C ARG A 86 8.25 5.67 8.32
N LEU A 87 7.32 4.85 8.81
CA LEU A 87 5.93 4.93 8.43
C LEU A 87 5.26 6.11 9.13
N ASN A 88 4.60 6.96 8.35
CA ASN A 88 3.74 8.03 8.86
C ASN A 88 2.55 8.22 7.91
N ILE A 89 1.34 7.87 8.36
CA ILE A 89 0.13 8.05 7.53
C ILE A 89 -0.35 9.51 7.44
N ALA A 90 0.13 10.40 8.30
CA ALA A 90 -0.16 11.84 8.20
C ALA A 90 0.74 12.56 7.16
N ILE A 91 1.57 11.82 6.42
CA ILE A 91 2.55 12.36 5.46
C ILE A 91 1.91 12.91 4.17
N GLY A 92 0.60 12.79 4.04
CA GLY A 92 -0.15 13.18 2.83
C GLY A 92 0.22 14.55 2.26
N PRO A 93 0.37 15.64 3.05
CA PRO A 93 0.75 16.95 2.52
C PRO A 93 2.08 16.93 1.77
N LEU A 94 3.08 16.22 2.27
CA LEU A 94 4.39 16.05 1.63
C LEU A 94 4.28 15.22 0.34
N VAL A 95 3.58 14.07 0.38
CA VAL A 95 3.38 13.20 -0.80
C VAL A 95 2.70 13.97 -1.92
N GLN A 96 1.66 14.76 -1.61
CA GLN A 96 0.92 15.55 -2.60
C GLN A 96 1.73 16.74 -3.14
N THR A 97 2.73 17.23 -2.42
CA THR A 97 3.59 18.33 -2.87
C THR A 97 4.74 17.82 -3.72
N TRP A 98 5.41 16.73 -3.33
CA TRP A 98 6.45 16.08 -4.12
C TRP A 98 5.93 15.44 -5.42
N ARG A 99 4.79 14.79 -5.37
CA ARG A 99 4.16 14.10 -6.50
C ARG A 99 5.07 13.12 -7.25
N ILE A 100 6.06 12.52 -6.59
CA ILE A 100 7.01 11.59 -7.21
C ILE A 100 6.26 10.40 -7.84
N GLY A 101 6.53 10.16 -9.14
CA GLY A 101 5.85 9.14 -9.94
C GLY A 101 4.62 9.66 -10.71
N PHE A 102 4.31 10.96 -10.61
CA PHE A 102 3.28 11.63 -11.41
C PHE A 102 3.91 12.59 -12.41
N GLY A 103 3.17 13.00 -13.44
CA GLY A 103 3.68 13.86 -14.49
C GLY A 103 3.98 15.30 -14.05
N ASP A 104 3.49 15.71 -12.89
CA ASP A 104 3.67 17.02 -12.26
C ASP A 104 4.61 16.96 -11.03
N ALA A 105 5.46 15.92 -10.94
CA ALA A 105 6.45 15.77 -9.87
C ALA A 105 7.43 16.95 -9.86
N LYS A 106 7.71 17.47 -8.66
CA LYS A 106 8.63 18.60 -8.45
C LYS A 106 9.46 18.40 -7.18
N VAL A 107 10.57 19.12 -7.08
CA VAL A 107 11.31 19.28 -5.83
C VAL A 107 10.75 20.53 -5.13
N PRO A 108 10.09 20.39 -3.96
CA PRO A 108 9.57 21.54 -3.22
C PRO A 108 10.69 22.38 -2.62
N ASP A 109 10.41 23.65 -2.34
CA ASP A 109 11.34 24.53 -1.63
C ASP A 109 11.49 24.08 -0.16
N ALA A 110 12.67 24.31 0.43
CA ALA A 110 12.96 23.93 1.81
C ALA A 110 11.98 24.54 2.82
N GLU A 111 11.58 25.81 2.62
CA GLU A 111 10.60 26.48 3.46
C GLU A 111 9.20 25.86 3.33
N GLU A 112 8.81 25.41 2.12
CA GLU A 112 7.57 24.69 1.89
C GLU A 112 7.58 23.36 2.65
N ILE A 113 8.66 22.59 2.57
CA ILE A 113 8.82 21.31 3.29
C ILE A 113 8.70 21.53 4.80
N GLN A 114 9.37 22.53 5.37
CA GLN A 114 9.32 22.81 6.81
C GLN A 114 7.88 23.15 7.28
N ARG A 115 7.15 23.95 6.53
CA ARG A 115 5.73 24.24 6.82
C ARG A 115 4.85 23.00 6.77
N LEU A 116 5.09 22.12 5.77
CA LEU A 116 4.33 20.89 5.62
C LEU A 116 4.60 19.89 6.76
N LEU A 117 5.84 19.81 7.25
CA LEU A 117 6.18 18.96 8.40
C LEU A 117 5.38 19.32 9.66
N GLU A 118 5.01 20.58 9.87
CA GLU A 118 4.20 21.01 11.01
C GLU A 118 2.78 20.41 11.04
N ILE A 119 2.30 19.95 9.88
CA ILE A 119 0.96 19.37 9.71
C ILE A 119 1.00 17.85 9.40
N THR A 120 2.12 17.17 9.70
CA THR A 120 2.28 15.71 9.52
C THR A 120 2.35 14.94 10.83
N ASP A 121 1.84 15.49 11.95
CA ASP A 121 1.84 14.83 13.24
C ASP A 121 0.72 13.79 13.36
N PRO A 122 1.04 12.46 13.42
CA PRO A 122 0.01 11.41 13.53
C PRO A 122 -0.74 11.43 14.88
N ASN A 123 -0.24 12.10 15.93
CA ASN A 123 -1.00 12.28 17.17
C ASN A 123 -2.29 13.08 16.94
N LYS A 124 -2.29 13.99 15.97
CA LYS A 124 -3.43 14.85 15.62
C LYS A 124 -4.51 14.14 14.76
N ILE A 125 -4.34 12.86 14.46
CA ILE A 125 -5.39 12.00 13.90
C ILE A 125 -6.21 11.46 15.07
N LEU A 126 -7.42 11.95 15.30
CA LEU A 126 -8.29 11.45 16.37
C LEU A 126 -9.24 10.38 15.84
N LEU A 127 -9.41 9.31 16.59
CA LEU A 127 -10.26 8.17 16.28
C LEU A 127 -11.28 7.93 17.38
N SER A 128 -12.56 7.81 17.01
CA SER A 128 -13.63 7.31 17.91
C SER A 128 -14.07 5.93 17.47
N GLU A 129 -13.75 4.91 18.26
CA GLU A 129 -14.16 3.53 17.96
C GLU A 129 -15.67 3.34 18.06
N LYS A 130 -16.32 4.06 18.98
CA LYS A 130 -17.77 3.97 19.19
C LYS A 130 -18.55 4.39 17.95
N ASP A 131 -18.13 5.49 17.32
CA ASP A 131 -18.86 6.10 16.21
C ASP A 131 -18.17 5.85 14.86
N GLN A 132 -17.03 5.16 14.87
CA GLN A 132 -16.14 4.93 13.72
C GLN A 132 -15.80 6.22 12.97
N THR A 133 -15.50 7.29 13.73
CA THR A 133 -15.15 8.59 13.17
C THR A 133 -13.65 8.84 13.18
N VAL A 134 -13.20 9.54 12.14
CA VAL A 134 -11.83 10.04 12.00
C VAL A 134 -11.88 11.56 11.96
N PHE A 135 -11.00 12.22 12.73
CA PHE A 135 -10.85 13.66 12.71
C PHE A 135 -9.38 14.06 12.64
N LEU A 136 -9.04 14.86 11.66
CA LEU A 136 -7.73 15.52 11.54
C LEU A 136 -7.83 16.87 12.23
N GLN A 137 -7.13 17.04 13.36
CA GLN A 137 -7.30 18.20 14.23
C GLN A 137 -6.83 19.53 13.63
N GLN A 138 -5.99 19.50 12.62
CA GLN A 138 -5.37 20.70 12.06
C GLN A 138 -5.73 20.86 10.59
N GLU A 139 -6.06 22.08 10.18
CA GLU A 139 -6.27 22.41 8.77
C GLU A 139 -5.02 22.14 7.94
N GLY A 140 -5.21 21.62 6.73
CA GLY A 140 -4.11 21.23 5.83
C GLY A 140 -3.52 19.86 6.09
N MET A 141 -3.82 19.19 7.21
CA MET A 141 -3.46 17.78 7.39
C MET A 141 -4.11 16.91 6.31
N SER A 142 -3.43 15.86 5.92
CA SER A 142 -4.02 14.80 5.11
C SER A 142 -3.40 13.43 5.39
N ILE A 143 -4.23 12.41 5.33
CA ILE A 143 -3.81 11.01 5.42
C ILE A 143 -3.47 10.52 4.02
N ASP A 144 -2.34 9.81 3.91
CA ASP A 144 -1.98 8.98 2.78
C ASP A 144 -1.77 7.53 3.24
N LEU A 145 -2.47 6.59 2.59
CA LEU A 145 -2.42 5.16 2.90
C LEU A 145 -1.66 4.36 1.83
N GLY A 146 -0.96 5.03 0.92
CA GLY A 146 -0.27 4.40 -0.21
C GLY A 146 0.75 3.33 0.19
N ALA A 147 1.34 3.48 1.38
CA ALA A 147 2.27 2.51 1.95
C ALA A 147 1.59 1.30 2.65
N LEU A 148 0.25 1.24 2.73
CA LEU A 148 -0.48 0.20 3.46
C LEU A 148 -1.63 -0.40 2.66
N ALA A 149 -2.27 0.42 1.82
CA ALA A 149 -3.56 0.08 1.23
C ALA A 149 -3.51 -1.16 0.32
N LYS A 150 -2.43 -1.36 -0.43
CA LYS A 150 -2.31 -2.53 -1.31
C LYS A 150 -2.24 -3.83 -0.52
N GLY A 151 -1.44 -3.86 0.55
CA GLY A 151 -1.36 -5.01 1.44
C GLY A 151 -2.70 -5.33 2.08
N TYR A 152 -3.34 -4.33 2.66
CA TYR A 152 -4.64 -4.49 3.28
C TYR A 152 -5.75 -4.95 2.31
N ILE A 153 -5.77 -4.40 1.10
CA ILE A 153 -6.71 -4.82 0.04
C ILE A 153 -6.45 -6.28 -0.37
N ALA A 154 -5.18 -6.70 -0.45
CA ALA A 154 -4.83 -8.09 -0.75
C ALA A 154 -5.34 -9.03 0.33
N ASP A 155 -5.26 -8.64 1.61
CA ASP A 155 -5.80 -9.40 2.75
C ASP A 155 -7.33 -9.48 2.70
N LEU A 156 -8.02 -8.37 2.42
CA LEU A 156 -9.47 -8.36 2.23
C LEU A 156 -9.95 -9.26 1.07
N LEU A 157 -9.19 -9.29 -0.03
CA LEU A 157 -9.48 -10.20 -1.15
C LEU A 157 -9.20 -11.65 -0.78
N THR A 158 -8.12 -11.92 -0.05
CA THR A 158 -7.79 -13.25 0.44
C THR A 158 -8.89 -13.79 1.35
N ASP A 159 -9.40 -12.96 2.24
CA ASP A 159 -10.54 -13.29 3.10
C ASP A 159 -11.81 -13.57 2.29
N TYR A 160 -12.07 -12.76 1.26
CA TYR A 160 -13.19 -13.03 0.36
C TYR A 160 -13.02 -14.38 -0.34
N PHE A 161 -11.86 -14.66 -0.91
CA PHE A 161 -11.61 -15.92 -1.61
C PHE A 161 -11.73 -17.13 -0.69
N LYS A 162 -11.20 -17.07 0.53
CA LYS A 162 -11.35 -18.13 1.53
C LYS A 162 -12.84 -18.37 1.87
N LYS A 163 -13.60 -17.29 2.14
CA LYS A 163 -15.05 -17.37 2.44
C LYS A 163 -15.89 -17.88 1.25
N ALA A 164 -15.44 -17.62 0.03
CA ALA A 164 -16.09 -18.10 -1.19
C ALA A 164 -15.72 -19.55 -1.57
N GLY A 165 -14.84 -20.22 -0.81
CA GLY A 165 -14.46 -21.62 -1.05
C GLY A 165 -13.40 -21.80 -2.14
N VAL A 166 -12.63 -20.76 -2.47
CA VAL A 166 -11.48 -20.87 -3.38
C VAL A 166 -10.44 -21.80 -2.78
N ALA A 167 -10.02 -22.81 -3.52
CA ALA A 167 -9.07 -23.83 -3.04
C ALA A 167 -7.63 -23.30 -2.96
N SER A 168 -7.24 -22.49 -3.94
CA SER A 168 -5.93 -21.81 -3.96
C SER A 168 -5.99 -20.55 -4.79
N ALA A 169 -5.16 -19.55 -4.44
CA ALA A 169 -5.03 -18.33 -5.22
C ALA A 169 -3.64 -17.70 -5.11
N LEU A 170 -3.34 -16.88 -6.12
CA LEU A 170 -2.28 -15.88 -6.12
C LEU A 170 -2.91 -14.54 -6.45
N ILE A 171 -2.59 -13.53 -5.65
CA ILE A 171 -2.97 -12.13 -5.83
C ILE A 171 -1.68 -11.33 -5.95
N ASN A 172 -1.53 -10.52 -7.00
CA ASN A 172 -0.40 -9.60 -7.18
C ASN A 172 -0.93 -8.19 -7.42
N LEU A 173 -0.79 -7.32 -6.43
CA LEU A 173 -1.14 -5.91 -6.51
C LEU A 173 0.13 -5.07 -6.72
N GLY A 174 0.63 -5.02 -7.96
CA GLY A 174 1.77 -4.17 -8.30
C GLY A 174 3.07 -4.54 -7.58
N GLY A 175 3.34 -5.85 -7.42
CA GLY A 175 4.52 -6.37 -6.74
C GLY A 175 4.28 -6.80 -5.29
N ASN A 176 3.13 -6.48 -4.73
CA ASN A 176 2.66 -7.03 -3.46
C ASN A 176 1.94 -8.35 -3.74
N VAL A 177 2.58 -9.46 -3.40
CA VAL A 177 2.10 -10.82 -3.76
C VAL A 177 1.60 -11.53 -2.53
N VAL A 178 0.37 -12.06 -2.60
CA VAL A 178 -0.21 -12.96 -1.60
C VAL A 178 -0.55 -14.28 -2.25
N VAL A 179 -0.26 -15.37 -1.57
CA VAL A 179 -0.64 -16.72 -2.01
C VAL A 179 -1.31 -17.48 -0.87
N PHE A 180 -2.33 -18.27 -1.20
CA PHE A 180 -2.89 -19.24 -0.28
C PHE A 180 -3.31 -20.53 -0.98
N GLY A 181 -3.46 -21.60 -0.20
CA GLY A 181 -3.69 -22.96 -0.71
C GLY A 181 -2.47 -23.48 -1.53
N PRO A 182 -2.55 -24.72 -2.01
CA PRO A 182 -1.45 -25.33 -2.74
C PRO A 182 -1.31 -24.76 -4.15
N SER A 183 -0.08 -24.56 -4.61
CA SER A 183 0.21 -24.28 -6.02
C SER A 183 -0.24 -25.47 -6.88
N GLN A 184 -0.93 -25.19 -7.98
CA GLN A 184 -1.32 -26.22 -8.96
C GLN A 184 -0.27 -26.40 -10.06
N ASN A 185 0.75 -25.53 -10.09
CA ASN A 185 1.74 -25.49 -11.18
C ASN A 185 3.08 -26.13 -10.78
N ASN A 186 3.19 -26.67 -9.57
CA ASN A 186 4.41 -27.29 -9.06
C ASN A 186 4.12 -28.70 -8.53
N GLU A 187 5.14 -29.55 -8.48
CA GLU A 187 5.05 -30.89 -7.89
C GLU A 187 4.84 -30.85 -6.36
N ASP A 188 5.37 -29.80 -5.70
CA ASP A 188 5.15 -29.51 -4.30
C ASP A 188 4.05 -28.41 -4.11
N PRO A 189 3.46 -28.26 -2.91
CA PRO A 189 2.37 -27.33 -2.71
C PRO A 189 2.81 -25.85 -2.65
N TYR A 190 4.10 -25.56 -2.76
CA TYR A 190 4.63 -24.21 -2.58
C TYR A 190 4.54 -23.40 -3.87
N TRP A 191 4.24 -22.11 -3.70
CA TRP A 191 4.35 -21.10 -4.74
C TRP A 191 5.79 -20.62 -4.90
N ARG A 192 6.22 -20.37 -6.14
CA ARG A 192 7.54 -19.82 -6.48
C ARG A 192 7.36 -18.34 -6.79
N ILE A 193 7.81 -17.47 -5.88
CA ILE A 193 7.73 -16.03 -6.05
C ILE A 193 9.12 -15.48 -6.31
N GLY A 194 9.32 -14.94 -7.52
CA GLY A 194 10.57 -14.30 -7.92
C GLY A 194 10.74 -12.94 -7.28
N ILE A 195 11.85 -12.69 -6.61
CA ILE A 195 12.24 -11.38 -6.10
C ILE A 195 13.00 -10.66 -7.20
N GLN A 196 12.44 -9.57 -7.71
CA GLN A 196 13.02 -8.78 -8.79
C GLN A 196 14.44 -8.32 -8.43
N ASN A 197 15.38 -8.47 -9.36
CA ASN A 197 16.68 -7.85 -9.24
C ASN A 197 16.56 -6.35 -9.56
N PRO A 198 16.84 -5.44 -8.60
CA PRO A 198 16.66 -4.01 -8.79
C PRO A 198 17.59 -3.39 -9.85
N MET A 199 18.70 -4.06 -10.17
CA MET A 199 19.72 -3.59 -11.12
C MET A 199 19.51 -4.11 -12.55
N LEU A 200 18.50 -4.96 -12.77
CA LEU A 200 18.25 -5.58 -14.06
C LEU A 200 16.82 -5.32 -14.55
N PRO A 201 16.55 -5.44 -15.85
CA PRO A 201 15.20 -5.34 -16.39
C PRO A 201 14.23 -6.30 -15.70
N ARG A 202 12.93 -6.00 -15.77
CA ARG A 202 11.86 -6.86 -15.22
C ARG A 202 12.02 -8.30 -15.72
N ALA A 203 11.58 -9.26 -14.90
CA ALA A 203 11.71 -10.70 -15.08
C ALA A 203 13.14 -11.29 -14.85
N HIS A 204 14.06 -10.48 -14.29
CA HIS A 204 15.32 -11.00 -13.77
C HIS A 204 15.24 -11.03 -12.24
N TYR A 205 15.47 -12.21 -11.65
CA TYR A 205 15.27 -12.42 -10.23
C TYR A 205 16.58 -12.59 -9.49
N SER A 206 16.75 -11.93 -8.34
CA SER A 206 17.87 -12.15 -7.43
C SER A 206 17.67 -13.41 -6.58
N ALA A 207 16.43 -13.77 -6.30
CA ALA A 207 16.05 -14.94 -5.52
C ALA A 207 14.65 -15.44 -5.92
N VAL A 208 14.36 -16.69 -5.56
CA VAL A 208 13.03 -17.27 -5.67
C VAL A 208 12.61 -17.77 -4.29
N LEU A 209 11.54 -17.19 -3.76
CA LEU A 209 10.95 -17.63 -2.50
C LEU A 209 10.02 -18.82 -2.75
N LYS A 210 10.03 -19.78 -1.83
CA LYS A 210 9.05 -20.86 -1.73
C LYS A 210 8.13 -20.54 -0.56
N ILE A 211 6.91 -20.11 -0.83
CA ILE A 211 5.94 -19.71 0.19
C ILE A 211 4.59 -20.39 -0.02
N GLN A 212 3.83 -20.51 1.08
CA GLN A 212 2.46 -21.03 1.09
C GLN A 212 1.68 -20.35 2.21
N ASN A 213 0.47 -19.86 1.91
CA ASN A 213 -0.36 -19.10 2.85
C ASN A 213 0.34 -17.89 3.45
N GLN A 214 1.09 -17.16 2.64
CA GLN A 214 1.89 -16.03 3.04
C GLN A 214 1.88 -14.95 1.95
N SER A 215 2.37 -13.78 2.31
CA SER A 215 2.64 -12.67 1.41
C SER A 215 4.14 -12.46 1.23
N ALA A 216 4.51 -11.88 0.10
CA ALA A 216 5.83 -11.33 -0.16
C ALA A 216 5.64 -9.89 -0.66
N VAL A 217 6.04 -8.94 0.15
CA VAL A 217 5.89 -7.49 -0.11
C VAL A 217 7.26 -6.88 -0.31
N THR A 218 7.43 -6.15 -1.40
CA THR A 218 8.70 -5.50 -1.73
C THR A 218 8.51 -4.00 -1.87
N SER A 219 9.30 -3.23 -1.12
CA SER A 219 9.52 -1.80 -1.33
C SER A 219 10.86 -1.57 -2.00
N GLY A 220 10.92 -0.67 -2.98
CA GLY A 220 12.14 -0.37 -3.72
C GLY A 220 12.20 1.06 -4.23
N VAL A 221 13.39 1.67 -4.18
CA VAL A 221 13.63 3.05 -4.63
C VAL A 221 13.47 3.22 -6.14
N TYR A 222 13.53 2.15 -6.90
CA TYR A 222 13.50 2.15 -8.38
C TYR A 222 12.09 2.18 -8.97
N GLU A 223 11.03 1.99 -8.16
CA GLU A 223 9.66 1.90 -8.66
C GLU A 223 9.09 3.24 -9.12
N ARG A 224 9.38 4.32 -8.38
CA ARG A 224 8.97 5.69 -8.71
C ARG A 224 10.09 6.64 -8.37
N GLN A 225 10.53 7.40 -9.37
CA GLN A 225 11.66 8.33 -9.25
C GLN A 225 11.33 9.67 -9.90
N LEU A 226 11.99 10.71 -9.42
CA LEU A 226 12.06 12.03 -10.01
C LEU A 226 13.54 12.37 -10.24
N GLU A 227 13.90 12.68 -11.48
CA GLU A 227 15.19 13.29 -11.80
C GLU A 227 15.04 14.81 -11.87
N ALA A 228 15.75 15.51 -11.02
CA ALA A 228 15.77 16.96 -11.02
C ALA A 228 17.14 17.49 -10.59
N GLN A 229 17.65 18.51 -11.27
CA GLN A 229 18.91 19.18 -10.94
C GLN A 229 20.12 18.23 -10.77
N GLY A 230 20.16 17.14 -11.57
CA GLY A 230 21.23 16.14 -11.50
C GLY A 230 21.17 15.21 -10.27
N LYS A 231 20.06 15.22 -9.53
CA LYS A 231 19.80 14.33 -8.40
C LYS A 231 18.61 13.41 -8.68
N HIS A 232 18.65 12.21 -8.10
CA HIS A 232 17.55 11.23 -8.12
C HIS A 232 16.82 11.26 -6.79
N TYR A 233 15.50 11.41 -6.86
CA TYR A 233 14.59 11.40 -5.71
C TYR A 233 13.62 10.26 -5.87
N HIS A 234 13.52 9.39 -4.88
CA HIS A 234 12.54 8.30 -4.86
C HIS A 234 11.33 8.65 -3.97
N HIS A 235 10.23 7.92 -4.15
CA HIS A 235 8.95 8.21 -3.51
C HIS A 235 8.84 7.86 -2.02
N ILE A 236 9.84 7.18 -1.44
CA ILE A 236 9.83 6.80 -0.03
C ILE A 236 10.40 7.99 0.75
N LEU A 237 9.50 8.78 1.35
CA LEU A 237 9.86 9.98 2.08
C LEU A 237 10.20 9.66 3.54
N ASP A 238 11.20 10.35 4.07
CA ASP A 238 11.50 10.39 5.50
C ASP A 238 10.53 11.38 6.18
N PRO A 239 9.67 10.92 7.12
CA PRO A 239 8.72 11.78 7.80
C PRO A 239 9.36 12.80 8.75
N GLN A 240 10.64 12.67 9.07
CA GLN A 240 11.36 13.62 9.92
C GLN A 240 11.94 14.79 9.13
N THR A 241 12.44 14.51 7.93
CA THR A 241 13.08 15.53 7.08
C THR A 241 12.16 16.08 6.00
N GLY A 242 11.12 15.33 5.61
CA GLY A 242 10.23 15.64 4.49
C GLY A 242 10.84 15.41 3.11
N TYR A 243 12.08 14.91 3.05
CA TYR A 243 12.79 14.51 1.82
C TYR A 243 12.73 13.00 1.61
N PRO A 244 13.05 12.51 0.39
CA PRO A 244 13.32 11.09 0.19
C PRO A 244 14.34 10.56 1.19
N ALA A 245 14.09 9.38 1.75
CA ALA A 245 14.95 8.76 2.75
C ALA A 245 16.37 8.52 2.18
N GLU A 246 17.39 8.92 2.90
CA GLU A 246 18.77 8.58 2.56
C GLU A 246 19.06 7.16 3.02
N THR A 247 19.42 6.27 2.09
CA THR A 247 19.63 4.84 2.37
C THR A 247 20.47 4.16 1.31
N ASP A 248 21.25 3.17 1.73
CA ASP A 248 21.96 2.24 0.84
C ASP A 248 21.05 1.09 0.38
N VAL A 249 19.87 0.95 0.98
CA VAL A 249 18.91 -0.11 0.65
C VAL A 249 18.17 0.25 -0.63
N ILE A 250 18.40 -0.54 -1.68
CA ILE A 250 17.73 -0.36 -2.97
C ILE A 250 16.37 -1.07 -2.98
N SER A 251 16.27 -2.22 -2.33
CA SER A 251 15.07 -3.05 -2.28
C SER A 251 15.00 -3.83 -0.99
N LEU A 252 13.83 -3.91 -0.38
CA LEU A 252 13.55 -4.67 0.83
C LEU A 252 12.29 -5.51 0.62
N THR A 253 12.42 -6.82 0.82
CA THR A 253 11.29 -7.75 0.76
C THR A 253 11.01 -8.34 2.13
N VAL A 254 9.76 -8.29 2.55
CA VAL A 254 9.27 -8.92 3.78
C VAL A 254 8.28 -10.03 3.41
N VAL A 255 8.47 -11.19 4.03
CA VAL A 255 7.51 -12.31 4.00
C VAL A 255 6.73 -12.30 5.29
N ALA A 256 5.41 -12.28 5.22
CA ALA A 256 4.51 -12.22 6.36
C ALA A 256 3.24 -13.03 6.10
N ASP A 257 2.50 -13.36 7.15
CA ASP A 257 1.22 -14.07 7.04
C ASP A 257 0.15 -13.13 6.46
N ASP A 258 0.08 -11.88 6.94
CA ASP A 258 -0.78 -10.85 6.40
C ASP A 258 0.03 -9.87 5.54
N SER A 259 -0.53 -9.45 4.42
CA SER A 259 0.16 -8.59 3.46
C SER A 259 0.31 -7.16 3.96
N VAL A 260 -0.63 -6.68 4.77
CA VAL A 260 -0.51 -5.37 5.41
C VAL A 260 0.70 -5.29 6.33
N ASP A 261 1.04 -6.38 7.03
CA ASP A 261 2.25 -6.45 7.86
C ASP A 261 3.52 -6.32 7.02
N GLY A 262 3.56 -6.97 5.86
CA GLY A 262 4.64 -6.80 4.89
C GLY A 262 4.84 -5.34 4.48
N GLU A 263 3.77 -4.62 4.16
CA GLU A 263 3.80 -3.17 3.83
C GLU A 263 4.30 -2.32 5.02
N ILE A 264 3.81 -2.61 6.22
CA ILE A 264 4.22 -1.92 7.45
C ILE A 264 5.74 -2.07 7.66
N TRP A 265 6.22 -3.31 7.62
CA TRP A 265 7.63 -3.58 7.94
C TRP A 265 8.57 -3.14 6.82
N THR A 266 8.22 -3.28 5.55
CA THR A 266 9.03 -2.74 4.45
C THR A 266 9.16 -1.22 4.58
N THR A 267 8.09 -0.49 4.94
CA THR A 267 8.14 0.97 5.09
C THR A 267 8.88 1.40 6.35
N ARG A 268 8.63 0.74 7.48
CA ARG A 268 9.27 1.09 8.77
C ARG A 268 10.77 0.85 8.78
N LEU A 269 11.24 -0.21 8.12
CA LEU A 269 12.65 -0.61 8.09
C LEU A 269 13.43 0.04 6.94
N PHE A 270 12.73 0.62 5.96
CA PHE A 270 13.40 1.24 4.83
C PHE A 270 14.16 2.50 5.25
N GLY A 271 15.48 2.48 5.06
CA GLY A 271 16.34 3.61 5.43
C GLY A 271 16.72 3.68 6.92
N GLN A 272 16.64 2.55 7.65
CA GLN A 272 17.23 2.42 8.99
C GLN A 272 18.68 2.01 8.92
#